data_e110107d05deccb357197e31836ce8cd
#
_entry.id   e110107d05deccb357197e31836ce8cd
#
_cell.length_a   1.000
_cell.length_b   1.000
_cell.length_c   1.000
_cell.angle_alpha   90.00
_cell.angle_beta   90.00
_cell.angle_gamma   90.00
#
_symmetry.space_group_name_H-M   'P 1'
#
loop_
_entity.id
_entity.type
_entity.pdbx_description
1 polymer ?
#
loop_
_entity_poly.entity_id
_entity_poly.type
_entity_poly.pdbx_seq_one_letter_code
_entity_poly.pdbx_strand_id
1 'polypeptide(L)'
;PDLADDAAIPLLLLRERLPGSLTGQAVLLATGWDRYWGTDRYYGHPYLSEEAAIWLAEARPALVAIDALNVDSTVQGTEHAHLHLLGADVLIVENLRGLRNVPPDRDYLFVCLPLPLQGADGAPVRAVLLER
;
A
#
# COMPACT_ATOMS: atom_id res chain seq x y z
N PRO A 1 -4.90 14.69 -2.66
CA PRO A 1 -4.06 15.44 -3.58
C PRO A 1 -3.32 14.50 -4.51
N ASP A 2 -3.02 14.95 -5.74
CA ASP A 2 -2.14 14.21 -6.62
C ASP A 2 -0.71 14.35 -6.08
N LEU A 3 -0.05 13.22 -5.86
CA LEU A 3 1.35 13.19 -5.42
C LEU A 3 2.26 13.43 -6.63
N ALA A 4 3.41 14.07 -6.38
CA ALA A 4 4.44 14.22 -7.40
C ALA A 4 5.15 12.88 -7.67
N ASP A 5 5.93 12.85 -8.76
CA ASP A 5 6.79 11.71 -9.08
C ASP A 5 7.81 11.50 -7.94
N ASP A 6 8.03 10.25 -7.55
CA ASP A 6 8.94 9.83 -6.47
C ASP A 6 8.71 10.60 -5.14
N ALA A 7 7.45 10.94 -4.84
CA ALA A 7 7.11 11.66 -3.63
C ALA A 7 6.92 10.71 -2.44
N ALA A 8 7.58 11.02 -1.32
CA ALA A 8 7.32 10.31 -0.07
C ALA A 8 5.91 10.65 0.45
N ILE A 9 5.14 9.63 0.81
CA ILE A 9 3.87 9.75 1.53
C ILE A 9 4.22 10.00 3.01
N PRO A 10 4.01 11.23 3.53
CA PRO A 10 4.48 11.56 4.85
C PRO A 10 3.54 11.01 5.94
N LEU A 11 4.09 10.74 7.12
CA LEU A 11 3.34 10.30 8.29
C LEU A 11 2.13 11.20 8.62
N LEU A 12 2.30 12.52 8.48
CA LEU A 12 1.23 13.49 8.77
C LEU A 12 -0.03 13.20 7.93
N LEU A 13 0.15 12.91 6.64
CA LEU A 13 -0.97 12.60 5.75
C LEU A 13 -1.72 11.34 6.17
N LEU A 14 -1.00 10.32 6.67
CA LEU A 14 -1.63 9.09 7.15
C LEU A 14 -2.43 9.35 8.43
N ARG A 15 -1.85 10.09 9.38
CA ARG A 15 -2.53 10.43 10.65
C ARG A 15 -3.79 11.27 10.47
N GLU A 16 -3.83 12.12 9.45
CA GLU A 16 -5.01 12.92 9.11
C GLU A 16 -6.14 12.10 8.47
N ARG A 17 -5.80 10.99 7.83
CA ARG A 17 -6.75 10.22 7.00
C ARG A 17 -7.18 8.90 7.59
N LEU A 18 -6.36 8.30 8.45
CA LEU A 18 -6.62 6.98 9.02
C LEU A 18 -7.24 7.09 10.42
N PRO A 19 -8.09 6.13 10.80
CA PRO A 19 -8.67 6.08 12.14
C PRO A 19 -7.61 5.81 13.22
N GLY A 20 -7.97 6.07 14.49
CA GLY A 20 -7.03 5.93 15.61
C GLY A 20 -6.54 4.50 15.88
N SER A 21 -7.29 3.47 15.49
CA SER A 21 -6.87 2.07 15.59
C SER A 21 -6.87 1.40 14.23
N LEU A 22 -5.73 0.84 13.85
CA LEU A 22 -5.55 0.12 12.58
C LEU A 22 -5.46 -1.41 12.78
N THR A 23 -5.47 -1.90 14.01
CA THR A 23 -5.32 -3.32 14.31
C THR A 23 -6.34 -4.16 13.54
N GLY A 24 -5.84 -5.10 12.73
CA GLY A 24 -6.68 -5.99 11.91
C GLY A 24 -7.34 -5.32 10.70
N GLN A 25 -7.09 -4.03 10.45
CA GLN A 25 -7.61 -3.32 9.28
C GLN A 25 -6.70 -3.53 8.06
N ALA A 26 -7.28 -3.41 6.87
CA ALA A 26 -6.52 -3.25 5.63
C ALA A 26 -6.37 -1.75 5.34
N VAL A 27 -5.12 -1.26 5.25
CA VAL A 27 -4.82 0.12 4.86
C VAL A 27 -4.58 0.16 3.36
N LEU A 28 -5.43 0.88 2.62
CA LEU A 28 -5.35 0.98 1.16
C LEU A 28 -4.88 2.40 0.77
N LEU A 29 -3.71 2.49 0.17
CA LEU A 29 -3.10 3.74 -0.28
C LEU A 29 -3.48 4.01 -1.74
N ALA A 30 -4.54 4.82 -1.93
CA ALA A 30 -5.07 5.20 -3.24
C ALA A 30 -4.33 6.41 -3.80
N THR A 31 -3.17 6.21 -4.39
CA THR A 31 -2.36 7.27 -5.01
C THR A 31 -2.86 7.65 -6.40
N GLY A 32 -3.54 6.73 -7.08
CA GLY A 32 -3.96 6.82 -8.47
C GLY A 32 -2.80 6.65 -9.44
N TRP A 33 -1.70 6.05 -8.98
CA TRP A 33 -0.52 5.83 -9.82
C TRP A 33 -0.72 4.70 -10.84
N ASP A 34 -1.69 3.81 -10.60
CA ASP A 34 -2.09 2.73 -11.49
C ASP A 34 -2.44 3.21 -12.91
N ARG A 35 -2.80 4.49 -13.10
CA ARG A 35 -3.04 5.11 -14.41
C ARG A 35 -1.80 5.14 -15.31
N TYR A 36 -0.60 5.05 -14.73
CA TYR A 36 0.66 5.06 -15.48
C TYR A 36 1.18 3.65 -15.79
N TRP A 37 0.41 2.61 -15.48
CA TRP A 37 0.78 1.23 -15.76
C TRP A 37 1.21 1.06 -17.23
N GLY A 38 2.35 0.40 -17.45
CA GLY A 38 2.91 0.15 -18.78
C GLY A 38 3.67 1.32 -19.39
N THR A 39 3.95 2.39 -18.63
CA THR A 39 4.79 3.52 -19.04
C THR A 39 6.02 3.64 -18.15
N ASP A 40 7.08 4.31 -18.65
CA ASP A 40 8.29 4.56 -17.85
C ASP A 40 8.01 5.38 -16.58
N ARG A 41 7.00 6.24 -16.62
CA ARG A 41 6.59 7.04 -15.47
C ARG A 41 6.12 6.17 -14.29
N TYR A 42 5.66 4.95 -14.55
CA TYR A 42 5.17 4.06 -13.49
C TYR A 42 6.24 3.76 -12.43
N TYR A 43 7.52 3.76 -12.82
CA TYR A 43 8.65 3.50 -11.92
C TYR A 43 8.95 4.67 -10.97
N GLY A 44 8.53 5.90 -11.29
CA GLY A 44 8.65 7.08 -10.42
C GLY A 44 7.47 7.27 -9.48
N HIS A 45 6.93 6.19 -8.93
CA HIS A 45 5.73 6.20 -8.09
C HIS A 45 5.96 6.82 -6.71
N PRO A 46 4.88 7.30 -6.04
CA PRO A 46 4.92 7.65 -4.64
C PRO A 46 5.20 6.42 -3.75
N TYR A 47 5.83 6.65 -2.61
CA TYR A 47 6.24 5.61 -1.67
C TYR A 47 6.03 6.06 -0.22
N LEU A 48 6.08 5.16 0.76
CA LEU A 48 5.98 5.49 2.18
C LEU A 48 7.29 6.16 2.67
N SER A 49 7.20 7.26 3.41
CA SER A 49 8.35 7.74 4.17
C SER A 49 8.72 6.73 5.26
N GLU A 50 9.97 6.74 5.73
CA GLU A 50 10.42 5.80 6.77
C GLU A 50 9.59 5.97 8.05
N GLU A 51 9.30 7.21 8.48
CA GLU A 51 8.47 7.47 9.65
C GLU A 51 7.03 6.97 9.47
N ALA A 52 6.49 7.04 8.24
CA ALA A 52 5.17 6.50 7.93
C ALA A 52 5.14 4.96 8.01
N ALA A 53 6.19 4.31 7.50
CA ALA A 53 6.34 2.87 7.56
C ALA A 53 6.49 2.36 9.00
N ILE A 54 7.34 3.01 9.82
CA ILE A 54 7.50 2.70 11.25
C ILE A 54 6.15 2.83 11.99
N TRP A 55 5.45 3.94 11.79
CA TRP A 55 4.17 4.17 12.45
C TRP A 55 3.10 3.12 12.04
N LEU A 56 3.03 2.75 10.77
CA LEU A 56 2.14 1.68 10.31
C LEU A 56 2.51 0.33 10.93
N ALA A 57 3.81 0.01 11.00
CA ALA A 57 4.28 -1.21 11.64
C ALA A 57 3.88 -1.27 13.13
N GLU A 58 4.00 -0.15 13.86
CA GLU A 58 3.57 -0.04 15.27
C GLU A 58 2.05 -0.15 15.44
N ALA A 59 1.28 0.43 14.50
CA ALA A 59 -0.19 0.39 14.49
C ALA A 59 -0.77 -0.98 14.14
N ARG A 60 0.04 -1.88 13.58
CA ARG A 60 -0.27 -3.29 13.26
C ARG A 60 -1.57 -3.49 12.48
N PRO A 61 -1.78 -2.84 11.32
CA PRO A 61 -2.83 -3.27 10.41
C PRO A 61 -2.59 -4.71 9.97
N ALA A 62 -3.62 -5.39 9.47
CA ALA A 62 -3.45 -6.73 8.90
C ALA A 62 -2.60 -6.70 7.61
N LEU A 63 -2.76 -5.61 6.84
CA LEU A 63 -1.97 -5.39 5.63
C LEU A 63 -1.94 -3.89 5.25
N VAL A 64 -0.93 -3.53 4.47
CA VAL A 64 -0.83 -2.26 3.74
C VAL A 64 -0.84 -2.57 2.25
N ALA A 65 -1.68 -1.88 1.49
CA ALA A 65 -1.79 -2.07 0.05
C ALA A 65 -1.69 -0.75 -0.69
N ILE A 66 -1.11 -0.76 -1.90
CA ILE A 66 -0.89 0.44 -2.72
C ILE A 66 -1.21 0.17 -4.19
N ASP A 67 -1.70 1.20 -4.89
CA ASP A 67 -1.94 1.19 -6.34
C ASP A 67 -0.72 1.68 -7.15
N ALA A 68 0.47 1.42 -6.65
CA ALA A 68 1.76 1.71 -7.26
C ALA A 68 2.64 0.46 -7.29
N LEU A 69 3.78 0.56 -7.96
CA LEU A 69 4.70 -0.57 -8.16
C LEU A 69 5.24 -1.12 -6.85
N ASN A 70 5.48 -0.25 -5.87
CA ASN A 70 6.22 -0.59 -4.66
C ASN A 70 5.79 0.35 -3.51
N VAL A 71 5.87 -0.11 -2.27
CA VAL A 71 5.70 0.74 -1.06
C VAL A 71 6.97 1.53 -0.71
N ASP A 72 8.14 1.12 -1.20
CA ASP A 72 9.43 1.80 -1.14
C ASP A 72 9.72 2.53 -2.46
N SER A 73 10.67 3.50 -2.46
CA SER A 73 11.08 4.17 -3.70
C SER A 73 11.89 3.26 -4.61
N THR A 74 11.36 2.97 -5.78
CA THR A 74 12.10 2.23 -6.83
C THR A 74 13.24 3.08 -7.40
N VAL A 75 13.08 4.40 -7.48
CA VAL A 75 14.08 5.32 -8.01
C VAL A 75 15.29 5.45 -7.08
N GLN A 76 15.03 5.57 -5.77
CA GLN A 76 16.08 5.73 -4.76
C GLN A 76 16.60 4.38 -4.24
N GLY A 77 15.90 3.27 -4.53
CA GLY A 77 16.26 1.94 -4.07
C GLY A 77 16.13 1.79 -2.54
N THR A 78 15.07 2.35 -1.96
CA THR A 78 14.83 2.21 -0.51
C THR A 78 14.17 0.85 -0.22
N GLU A 79 14.31 0.36 1.01
CA GLU A 79 13.74 -0.91 1.50
C GLU A 79 13.11 -0.77 2.89
N HIS A 80 13.05 0.45 3.44
CA HIS A 80 12.63 0.69 4.81
C HIS A 80 11.16 0.30 5.05
N ALA A 81 10.26 0.51 4.08
CA ALA A 81 8.86 0.14 4.25
C ALA A 81 8.69 -1.38 4.31
N HIS A 82 9.35 -2.13 3.42
CA HIS A 82 9.35 -3.58 3.49
C HIS A 82 9.93 -4.10 4.81
N LEU A 83 11.09 -3.59 5.22
CA LEU A 83 11.75 -4.03 6.45
C LEU A 83 10.89 -3.81 7.70
N HIS A 84 10.29 -2.62 7.84
CA HIS A 84 9.46 -2.32 9.01
C HIS A 84 8.13 -3.06 9.00
N LEU A 85 7.42 -3.08 7.87
CA LEU A 85 6.09 -3.69 7.77
C LEU A 85 6.17 -5.22 7.91
N LEU A 86 6.99 -5.89 7.11
CA LEU A 86 7.13 -7.34 7.17
C LEU A 86 7.76 -7.80 8.49
N GLY A 87 8.70 -7.02 9.05
CA GLY A 87 9.27 -7.26 10.37
C GLY A 87 8.26 -7.19 11.53
N ALA A 88 7.12 -6.54 11.31
CA ALA A 88 6.00 -6.45 12.25
C ALA A 88 4.82 -7.38 11.90
N ASP A 89 5.01 -8.34 10.99
CA ASP A 89 3.99 -9.25 10.46
C ASP A 89 2.83 -8.52 9.72
N VAL A 90 3.08 -7.33 9.18
CA VAL A 90 2.13 -6.59 8.34
C VAL A 90 2.35 -6.99 6.89
N LEU A 91 1.34 -7.58 6.25
CA LEU A 91 1.43 -7.98 4.85
C LEU A 91 1.46 -6.77 3.92
N ILE A 92 2.10 -6.92 2.75
CA ILE A 92 2.17 -5.89 1.72
C ILE A 92 1.48 -6.40 0.45
N VAL A 93 0.64 -5.54 -0.15
CA VAL A 93 0.00 -5.81 -1.46
C VAL A 93 0.26 -4.61 -2.37
N GLU A 94 0.85 -4.86 -3.52
CA GLU A 94 1.28 -3.82 -4.46
C GLU A 94 0.57 -3.98 -5.81
N ASN A 95 0.73 -2.97 -6.66
CA ASN A 95 0.17 -2.99 -8.01
C ASN A 95 -1.37 -3.13 -8.05
N LEU A 96 -2.09 -2.62 -7.04
CA LEU A 96 -3.54 -2.56 -7.08
C LEU A 96 -4.02 -1.62 -8.19
N ARG A 97 -5.25 -1.85 -8.65
CA ARG A 97 -5.86 -1.02 -9.69
C ARG A 97 -7.25 -0.56 -9.28
N GLY A 98 -7.56 0.68 -9.66
CA GLY A 98 -8.91 1.23 -9.51
C GLY A 98 -9.28 1.69 -8.11
N LEU A 99 -8.33 1.81 -7.17
CA LEU A 99 -8.62 2.25 -5.80
C LEU A 99 -9.28 3.63 -5.75
N ARG A 100 -8.95 4.55 -6.64
CA ARG A 100 -9.59 5.88 -6.71
C ARG A 100 -11.07 5.85 -7.06
N ASN A 101 -11.57 4.76 -7.61
CA ASN A 101 -12.98 4.60 -7.94
C ASN A 101 -13.80 4.02 -6.77
N VAL A 102 -13.15 3.68 -5.66
CA VAL A 102 -13.79 3.14 -4.46
C VAL A 102 -14.28 4.28 -3.58
N PRO A 103 -15.59 4.39 -3.30
CA PRO A 103 -16.13 5.37 -2.36
C PRO A 103 -15.49 5.22 -0.98
N PRO A 104 -14.93 6.30 -0.39
CA PRO A 104 -14.18 6.21 0.87
C PRO A 104 -15.06 6.19 2.13
N ASP A 105 -16.36 6.43 1.99
CA ASP A 105 -17.34 6.58 3.06
C ASP A 105 -18.18 5.32 3.33
N ARG A 106 -17.70 4.16 2.87
CA ARG A 106 -18.37 2.88 2.99
C ARG A 106 -17.47 1.84 3.64
N ASP A 107 -18.09 0.84 4.22
CA ASP A 107 -17.39 -0.31 4.80
C ASP A 107 -17.15 -1.39 3.76
N TYR A 108 -15.93 -1.92 3.74
CA TYR A 108 -15.52 -2.95 2.80
C TYR A 108 -14.85 -4.12 3.51
N LEU A 109 -15.05 -5.31 2.97
CA LEU A 109 -14.18 -6.45 3.19
C LEU A 109 -13.15 -6.49 2.06
N PHE A 110 -11.87 -6.32 2.40
CA PHE A 110 -10.78 -6.52 1.45
C PHE A 110 -10.38 -7.99 1.43
N VAL A 111 -10.43 -8.59 0.26
CA VAL A 111 -10.04 -9.99 0.03
C VAL A 111 -8.89 -10.00 -0.97
N CYS A 112 -7.77 -10.62 -0.60
CA CYS A 112 -6.65 -10.87 -1.49
C CYS A 112 -6.19 -12.32 -1.33
N LEU A 113 -6.29 -13.09 -2.40
CA LEU A 113 -6.00 -14.52 -2.41
C LEU A 113 -4.74 -14.77 -3.25
N PRO A 114 -3.61 -15.12 -2.61
CA PRO A 114 -2.38 -15.43 -3.32
C PRO A 114 -2.41 -16.81 -3.96
N LEU A 115 -1.64 -16.98 -5.03
CA LEU A 115 -1.34 -18.30 -5.57
C LEU A 115 -0.41 -19.04 -4.60
N PRO A 116 -0.63 -20.35 -4.34
CA PRO A 116 0.21 -21.15 -3.45
C PRO A 116 1.52 -21.57 -4.15
N LEU A 117 2.46 -20.64 -4.29
CA LEU A 117 3.75 -20.87 -4.92
C LEU A 117 4.78 -21.37 -3.91
N GLN A 118 5.29 -22.57 -4.10
CA GLN A 118 6.28 -23.16 -3.19
C GLN A 118 7.61 -22.42 -3.28
N GLY A 119 8.15 -21.98 -2.13
CA GLY A 119 9.46 -21.33 -2.01
C GLY A 119 9.49 -19.89 -2.52
N ALA A 120 8.34 -19.28 -2.81
CA ALA A 120 8.24 -17.88 -3.16
C ALA A 120 8.01 -17.01 -1.90
N ASP A 121 8.59 -15.82 -1.88
CA ASP A 121 8.40 -14.78 -0.88
C ASP A 121 7.22 -13.85 -1.21
N GLY A 122 6.68 -13.93 -2.42
CA GLY A 122 5.50 -13.23 -2.89
C GLY A 122 4.77 -14.01 -3.98
N ALA A 123 3.52 -13.64 -4.25
CA ALA A 123 2.71 -14.29 -5.28
C ALA A 123 1.70 -13.30 -5.88
N PRO A 124 1.32 -13.49 -7.15
CA PRO A 124 0.17 -12.78 -7.71
C PRO A 124 -1.10 -13.04 -6.90
N VAL A 125 -1.89 -11.98 -6.67
CA VAL A 125 -3.13 -12.06 -5.92
C VAL A 125 -4.31 -11.60 -6.77
N ARG A 126 -5.50 -12.18 -6.53
CA ARG A 126 -6.76 -11.56 -6.90
C ARG A 126 -7.24 -10.73 -5.72
N ALA A 127 -7.13 -9.40 -5.85
CA ALA A 127 -7.63 -8.46 -4.85
C ALA A 127 -9.00 -7.94 -5.23
N VAL A 128 -9.95 -7.96 -4.29
CA VAL A 128 -11.31 -7.43 -4.46
C VAL A 128 -11.78 -6.74 -3.19
N LEU A 129 -12.64 -5.73 -3.34
CA LEU A 129 -13.38 -5.10 -2.26
C LEU A 129 -14.86 -5.51 -2.36
N LEU A 130 -15.39 -6.05 -1.28
CA LEU A 130 -16.80 -6.39 -1.14
C LEU A 130 -17.44 -5.36 -0.21
N GLU A 131 -18.38 -4.59 -0.70
CA GLU A 131 -19.17 -3.65 0.12
C GLU A 131 -20.03 -4.43 1.12
N ARG A 132 -20.09 -3.97 2.36
CA ARG A 132 -20.88 -4.56 3.46
C ARG A 132 -22.16 -3.80 3.70
#